data_ecfca91a4b8637cb21e834d4c541551d
#
_entry.id   ecfca91a4b8637cb21e834d4c541551d
#
_cell.length_a   1.000
_cell.length_b   1.000
_cell.length_c   1.000
_cell.angle_alpha   90.00
_cell.angle_beta   90.00
_cell.angle_gamma   90.00
#
_symmetry.space_group_name_H-M   'P 1'
#
loop_
_entity.id
_entity.type
_entity.pdbx_description
1 polymer ?
#
loop_
_entity_poly.entity_id
_entity_poly.type
_entity_poly.pdbx_seq_one_letter_code
_entity_poly.pdbx_strand_id
1 'polypeptide(L)'
;MTRERLYLYDTTLRDGAQTQGVDFSLEDKGLIAQQLDVLGIDYIEAGYPGANPTDTKLFAAPQKLGLAKLTAFGMTKRPGRSLANDPGFQAVLAAKAPAICLVAKTWDFHVDVALGITPEENLQGIKDSVAAVVASGREALLDCEHFFDGYKANPAY
;
A
#
# COMPACT_ATOMS: atom_id res chain seq x y z
N MET A 1 -21.20 19.76 -17.53
CA MET A 1 -20.24 18.65 -17.35
C MET A 1 -19.71 18.76 -15.93
N THR A 2 -20.02 17.80 -15.07
CA THR A 2 -19.41 17.68 -13.75
C THR A 2 -17.95 17.31 -13.95
N ARG A 3 -17.02 18.13 -13.48
CA ARG A 3 -15.59 17.80 -13.51
C ARG A 3 -15.35 16.72 -12.44
N GLU A 4 -14.88 15.54 -12.83
CA GLU A 4 -14.38 14.55 -11.89
C GLU A 4 -13.11 15.08 -11.25
N ARG A 5 -12.99 14.88 -9.92
CA ARG A 5 -11.77 15.21 -9.19
C ARG A 5 -10.74 14.12 -9.45
N LEU A 6 -9.53 14.52 -9.83
CA LEU A 6 -8.37 13.65 -9.84
C LEU A 6 -7.71 13.70 -8.46
N TYR A 7 -7.22 12.55 -8.02
CA TYR A 7 -6.45 12.40 -6.80
C TYR A 7 -4.98 12.15 -7.15
N LEU A 8 -4.09 12.87 -6.49
CA LEU A 8 -2.65 12.72 -6.66
C LEU A 8 -2.11 11.79 -5.59
N TYR A 9 -1.40 10.75 -6.03
CA TYR A 9 -0.78 9.74 -5.17
C TYR A 9 0.73 9.77 -5.36
N ASP A 10 1.48 10.12 -4.30
CA ASP A 10 2.94 10.22 -4.31
C ASP A 10 3.58 9.03 -3.61
N THR A 11 4.59 8.42 -4.22
CA THR A 11 5.31 7.25 -3.70
C THR A 11 6.77 7.53 -3.38
N THR A 12 7.18 8.80 -3.35
CA THR A 12 8.58 9.21 -3.11
C THR A 12 9.16 8.56 -1.86
N LEU A 13 8.39 8.55 -0.77
CA LEU A 13 8.87 8.07 0.54
C LEU A 13 8.89 6.55 0.69
N ARG A 14 8.23 5.79 -0.20
CA ARG A 14 8.25 4.33 -0.19
C ARG A 14 8.99 3.78 -1.40
N ASP A 15 8.45 3.94 -2.60
CA ASP A 15 9.05 3.41 -3.83
C ASP A 15 10.29 4.19 -4.22
N GLY A 16 10.23 5.51 -4.14
CA GLY A 16 11.39 6.38 -4.36
C GLY A 16 12.57 6.08 -3.42
N ALA A 17 12.30 5.66 -2.18
CA ALA A 17 13.32 5.24 -1.23
C ALA A 17 14.04 3.93 -1.60
N GLN A 18 13.53 3.17 -2.57
CA GLN A 18 14.19 1.96 -3.08
C GLN A 18 15.29 2.28 -4.12
N THR A 19 15.39 3.54 -4.53
CA THR A 19 16.43 3.99 -5.46
C THR A 19 17.81 3.87 -4.81
N GLN A 20 18.79 3.33 -5.55
CA GLN A 20 20.15 3.18 -5.05
C GLN A 20 20.74 4.55 -4.63
N GLY A 21 21.27 4.61 -3.40
CA GLY A 21 21.86 5.82 -2.84
C GLY A 21 20.85 6.78 -2.19
N VAL A 22 19.58 6.42 -2.16
CA VAL A 22 18.54 7.15 -1.42
C VAL A 22 18.28 6.45 -0.08
N ASP A 23 18.44 7.20 1.01
CA ASP A 23 18.11 6.75 2.35
C ASP A 23 17.49 7.92 3.12
N PHE A 24 16.24 7.77 3.50
CA PHE A 24 15.51 8.79 4.25
C PHE A 24 15.50 8.44 5.74
N SER A 25 16.02 9.33 6.56
CA SER A 25 15.81 9.27 8.00
C SER A 25 14.32 9.47 8.35
N LEU A 26 13.95 9.18 9.59
CA LEU A 26 12.60 9.45 10.09
C LEU A 26 12.24 10.94 10.00
N GLU A 27 13.20 11.82 10.25
CA GLU A 27 13.04 13.27 10.14
C GLU A 27 12.83 13.72 8.70
N ASP A 28 13.64 13.20 7.76
CA ASP A 28 13.49 13.50 6.33
C ASP A 28 12.11 13.09 5.83
N LYS A 29 11.63 11.89 6.18
CA LYS A 29 10.29 11.43 5.81
C LYS A 29 9.19 12.36 6.34
N GLY A 30 9.35 12.83 7.58
CA GLY A 30 8.40 13.80 8.17
C GLY A 30 8.39 15.14 7.43
N LEU A 31 9.55 15.68 7.13
CA LEU A 31 9.69 16.97 6.42
C LEU A 31 9.17 16.86 4.97
N ILE A 32 9.55 15.80 4.26
CA ILE A 32 9.10 15.59 2.87
C ILE A 32 7.57 15.41 2.84
N ALA A 33 6.99 14.63 3.75
CA ALA A 33 5.54 14.48 3.83
C ALA A 33 4.83 15.81 4.02
N GLN A 34 5.36 16.72 4.86
CA GLN A 34 4.81 18.07 5.03
C GLN A 34 4.90 18.90 3.75
N GLN A 35 6.01 18.80 3.01
CA GLN A 35 6.14 19.53 1.74
C GLN A 35 5.19 19.01 0.66
N LEU A 36 4.99 17.69 0.59
CA LEU A 36 4.03 17.08 -0.33
C LEU A 36 2.59 17.47 0.02
N ASP A 37 2.26 17.58 1.31
CA ASP A 37 0.97 18.06 1.78
C ASP A 37 0.73 19.52 1.37
N VAL A 38 1.72 20.40 1.55
CA VAL A 38 1.66 21.81 1.09
C VAL A 38 1.53 21.91 -0.43
N LEU A 39 2.15 20.99 -1.18
CA LEU A 39 2.05 20.91 -2.64
C LEU A 39 0.64 20.47 -3.10
N GLY A 40 -0.18 19.93 -2.22
CA GLY A 40 -1.55 19.50 -2.52
C GLY A 40 -1.67 18.05 -2.97
N ILE A 41 -0.72 17.20 -2.61
CA ILE A 41 -0.83 15.75 -2.80
C ILE A 41 -1.95 15.19 -1.92
N ASP A 42 -2.79 14.32 -2.47
CA ASP A 42 -3.91 13.72 -1.72
C ASP A 42 -3.48 12.51 -0.88
N TYR A 43 -2.60 11.67 -1.41
CA TYR A 43 -2.08 10.47 -0.72
C TYR A 43 -0.56 10.43 -0.79
N ILE A 44 0.08 10.21 0.35
CA ILE A 44 1.54 10.09 0.47
C ILE A 44 1.86 8.69 0.97
N GLU A 45 2.33 7.81 0.08
CA GLU A 45 2.78 6.48 0.44
C GLU A 45 4.14 6.56 1.11
N ALA A 46 4.14 6.43 2.43
CA ALA A 46 5.30 6.84 3.23
C ALA A 46 6.20 5.70 3.69
N GLY A 47 5.79 4.46 3.45
CA GLY A 47 6.62 3.31 3.82
C GLY A 47 5.85 2.03 4.05
N TYR A 48 6.60 0.95 4.32
CA TYR A 48 6.08 -0.39 4.59
C TYR A 48 6.31 -0.76 6.08
N PRO A 49 5.33 -0.53 6.96
CA PRO A 49 5.42 -0.92 8.36
C PRO A 49 5.68 -2.43 8.51
N GLY A 50 6.62 -2.80 9.37
CA GLY A 50 7.04 -4.17 9.57
C GLY A 50 8.11 -4.67 8.60
N ALA A 51 8.33 -3.99 7.47
CA ALA A 51 9.41 -4.32 6.55
C ALA A 51 10.74 -3.64 6.94
N ASN A 52 10.68 -2.40 7.44
CA ASN A 52 11.85 -1.73 7.99
C ASN A 52 11.53 -0.95 9.28
N PRO A 53 12.55 -0.72 10.14
CA PRO A 53 12.34 -0.02 11.42
C PRO A 53 11.97 1.45 11.28
N THR A 54 12.48 2.15 10.26
CA THR A 54 12.18 3.58 10.04
C THR A 54 10.71 3.77 9.70
N ASP A 55 10.18 2.95 8.79
CA ASP A 55 8.78 2.99 8.41
C ASP A 55 7.87 2.61 9.57
N THR A 56 8.25 1.58 10.33
CA THR A 56 7.51 1.18 11.54
C THR A 56 7.43 2.32 12.55
N LYS A 57 8.52 3.06 12.76
CA LYS A 57 8.56 4.23 13.66
C LYS A 57 7.72 5.39 13.12
N LEU A 58 7.76 5.64 11.81
CA LEU A 58 6.95 6.69 11.18
C LEU A 58 5.46 6.51 11.48
N PHE A 59 4.98 5.27 11.36
CA PHE A 59 3.58 4.92 11.58
C PHE A 59 3.21 4.58 13.02
N ALA A 60 4.17 4.65 13.96
CA ALA A 60 3.89 4.45 15.38
C ALA A 60 3.08 5.59 16.00
N ALA A 61 3.11 6.79 15.41
CA ALA A 61 2.33 7.95 15.80
C ALA A 61 1.61 8.57 14.59
N PRO A 62 0.43 9.17 14.78
CA PRO A 62 -0.26 9.90 13.73
C PRO A 62 0.59 11.09 13.27
N GLN A 63 0.72 11.27 11.96
CA GLN A 63 1.35 12.46 11.38
C GLN A 63 0.29 13.55 11.20
N LYS A 64 0.66 14.79 11.54
CA LYS A 64 -0.21 15.96 11.37
C LYS A 64 0.02 16.57 9.99
N LEU A 65 -0.82 16.17 9.04
CA LEU A 65 -0.90 16.75 7.70
C LEU A 65 -2.19 17.54 7.57
N GLY A 66 -2.22 18.54 6.69
CA GLY A 66 -3.38 19.42 6.48
C GLY A 66 -4.46 18.77 5.62
N LEU A 67 -4.08 18.22 4.48
CA LEU A 67 -4.97 17.64 3.46
C LEU A 67 -4.59 16.20 3.10
N ALA A 68 -3.29 15.92 3.00
CA ALA A 68 -2.80 14.62 2.55
C ALA A 68 -3.09 13.50 3.55
N LYS A 69 -3.42 12.32 3.03
CA LYS A 69 -3.52 11.09 3.81
C LYS A 69 -2.19 10.34 3.75
N LEU A 70 -1.49 10.28 4.88
CA LEU A 70 -0.33 9.40 4.99
C LEU A 70 -0.79 7.95 4.82
N THR A 71 -0.23 7.26 3.83
CA THR A 71 -0.66 5.93 3.43
C THR A 71 0.42 4.90 3.77
N ALA A 72 0.04 3.87 4.50
CA ALA A 72 0.90 2.72 4.77
C ALA A 72 0.79 1.73 3.61
N PHE A 73 1.94 1.29 3.09
CA PHE A 73 2.02 0.26 2.07
C PHE A 73 2.18 -1.12 2.71
N GLY A 74 1.65 -2.14 2.05
CA GLY A 74 1.86 -3.53 2.42
C GLY A 74 1.38 -4.50 1.36
N MET A 75 1.56 -5.78 1.61
CA MET A 75 1.04 -6.84 0.73
C MET A 75 -0.34 -7.30 1.22
N THR A 76 -1.15 -7.82 0.30
CA THR A 76 -2.29 -8.66 0.67
C THR A 76 -1.81 -9.85 1.50
N LYS A 77 -2.72 -10.51 2.21
CA LYS A 77 -2.36 -11.68 3.03
C LYS A 77 -1.60 -12.72 2.21
N ARG A 78 -0.60 -13.33 2.82
CA ARG A 78 0.19 -14.38 2.17
C ARG A 78 -0.64 -15.64 1.92
N PRO A 79 -0.38 -16.33 0.81
CA PRO A 79 -0.98 -17.65 0.56
C PRO A 79 -0.82 -18.59 1.75
N GLY A 80 -1.84 -19.41 2.00
CA GLY A 80 -1.83 -20.39 3.09
C GLY A 80 -1.94 -19.80 4.50
N ARG A 81 -2.04 -18.46 4.68
CA ARG A 81 -2.19 -17.83 5.99
C ARG A 81 -3.57 -17.22 6.17
N SER A 82 -4.05 -17.22 7.41
CA SER A 82 -5.15 -16.35 7.80
C SER A 82 -4.65 -14.93 8.04
N LEU A 83 -5.54 -13.93 7.95
CA LEU A 83 -5.20 -12.54 8.27
C LEU A 83 -4.56 -12.39 9.66
N ALA A 84 -5.09 -13.10 10.65
CA ALA A 84 -4.60 -13.06 12.03
C ALA A 84 -3.19 -13.66 12.20
N ASN A 85 -2.81 -14.61 11.33
CA ASN A 85 -1.54 -15.32 11.38
C ASN A 85 -0.53 -14.81 10.34
N ASP A 86 -0.77 -13.66 9.72
CA ASP A 86 0.16 -13.01 8.83
C ASP A 86 0.80 -11.79 9.53
N PRO A 87 2.02 -11.93 10.06
CA PRO A 87 2.67 -10.85 10.81
C PRO A 87 2.93 -9.61 9.94
N GLY A 88 3.19 -9.76 8.64
CA GLY A 88 3.35 -8.65 7.71
C GLY A 88 2.06 -7.85 7.55
N PHE A 89 0.95 -8.53 7.32
CA PHE A 89 -0.36 -7.92 7.23
C PHE A 89 -0.79 -7.26 8.56
N GLN A 90 -0.53 -7.94 9.68
CA GLN A 90 -0.83 -7.39 11.00
C GLN A 90 0.00 -6.13 11.33
N ALA A 91 1.26 -6.07 10.89
CA ALA A 91 2.09 -4.88 11.07
C ALA A 91 1.53 -3.68 10.29
N VAL A 92 1.02 -3.89 9.08
CA VAL A 92 0.36 -2.87 8.28
C VAL A 92 -0.95 -2.42 8.92
N LEU A 93 -1.76 -3.37 9.43
CA LEU A 93 -2.98 -3.05 10.18
C LEU A 93 -2.71 -2.32 11.50
N ALA A 94 -1.57 -2.50 12.12
CA ALA A 94 -1.18 -1.79 13.35
C ALA A 94 -0.70 -0.35 13.08
N ALA A 95 -0.41 0.01 11.83
CA ALA A 95 0.04 1.34 11.45
C ALA A 95 -1.02 2.40 11.79
N LYS A 96 -0.60 3.54 12.34
CA LYS A 96 -1.47 4.68 12.60
C LYS A 96 -1.60 5.56 11.35
N ALA A 97 -2.14 4.97 10.28
CA ALA A 97 -2.35 5.61 8.99
C ALA A 97 -3.85 5.69 8.67
N PRO A 98 -4.35 6.81 8.12
CA PRO A 98 -5.75 6.94 7.69
C PRO A 98 -6.08 6.12 6.44
N ALA A 99 -5.07 5.77 5.64
CA ALA A 99 -5.21 4.96 4.44
C ALA A 99 -4.15 3.84 4.41
N ILE A 100 -4.50 2.72 3.80
CA ILE A 100 -3.59 1.59 3.55
C ILE A 100 -3.68 1.21 2.08
N CYS A 101 -2.53 1.15 1.42
CA CYS A 101 -2.39 0.62 0.08
C CYS A 101 -1.85 -0.80 0.14
N LEU A 102 -2.60 -1.74 -0.44
CA LEU A 102 -2.20 -3.14 -0.52
C LEU A 102 -1.79 -3.48 -1.94
N VAL A 103 -0.56 -3.95 -2.14
CA VAL A 103 -0.14 -4.48 -3.43
C VAL A 103 -0.64 -5.92 -3.61
N ALA A 104 -1.21 -6.20 -4.79
CA ALA A 104 -1.67 -7.52 -5.18
C ALA A 104 -1.14 -7.88 -6.57
N LYS A 105 -0.83 -9.16 -6.77
CA LYS A 105 -0.54 -9.68 -8.11
C LYS A 105 -1.83 -9.70 -8.93
N THR A 106 -1.83 -8.99 -10.06
CA THR A 106 -2.99 -8.89 -10.95
C THR A 106 -2.72 -9.42 -12.36
N TRP A 107 -1.59 -10.06 -12.55
CA TRP A 107 -1.26 -10.85 -13.73
C TRP A 107 -1.23 -12.33 -13.33
N ASP A 108 -2.07 -13.17 -13.95
CA ASP A 108 -2.20 -14.59 -13.65
C ASP A 108 -0.87 -15.36 -13.76
N PHE A 109 -0.01 -14.98 -14.70
CA PHE A 109 1.36 -15.49 -14.77
C PHE A 109 2.14 -15.27 -13.46
N HIS A 110 2.04 -14.09 -12.86
CA HIS A 110 2.71 -13.80 -11.58
C HIS A 110 2.03 -14.49 -10.39
N VAL A 111 0.72 -14.74 -10.47
CA VAL A 111 0.01 -15.51 -9.45
C VAL A 111 0.55 -16.93 -9.40
N ASP A 112 0.74 -17.54 -10.58
CA ASP A 112 1.31 -18.89 -10.68
C ASP A 112 2.79 -18.91 -10.26
N VAL A 113 3.66 -18.15 -10.95
CA VAL A 113 5.12 -18.30 -10.80
C VAL A 113 5.67 -17.69 -9.51
N ALA A 114 5.03 -16.66 -8.96
CA ALA A 114 5.53 -15.97 -7.77
C ALA A 114 4.79 -16.36 -6.49
N LEU A 115 3.49 -16.70 -6.56
CA LEU A 115 2.69 -17.07 -5.40
C LEU A 115 2.44 -18.58 -5.33
N GLY A 116 2.43 -19.29 -6.47
CA GLY A 116 2.17 -20.73 -6.55
C GLY A 116 0.74 -21.12 -6.12
N ILE A 117 -0.23 -20.26 -6.41
CA ILE A 117 -1.65 -20.44 -6.05
C ILE A 117 -2.55 -20.26 -7.26
N THR A 118 -3.83 -20.58 -7.11
CA THR A 118 -4.80 -20.33 -8.18
C THR A 118 -5.23 -18.85 -8.24
N PRO A 119 -5.71 -18.38 -9.40
CA PRO A 119 -6.31 -17.05 -9.52
C PRO A 119 -7.44 -16.79 -8.52
N GLU A 120 -8.29 -17.81 -8.28
CA GLU A 120 -9.42 -17.74 -7.34
C GLU A 120 -8.94 -17.57 -5.90
N GLU A 121 -7.88 -18.27 -5.50
CA GLU A 121 -7.27 -18.13 -4.17
C GLU A 121 -6.67 -16.74 -4.00
N ASN A 122 -6.02 -16.20 -5.04
CA ASN A 122 -5.48 -14.85 -5.02
C ASN A 122 -6.59 -13.80 -4.88
N LEU A 123 -7.66 -13.90 -5.68
CA LEU A 123 -8.81 -12.99 -5.59
C LEU A 123 -9.47 -13.04 -4.21
N GLN A 124 -9.60 -14.23 -3.62
CA GLN A 124 -10.13 -14.36 -2.26
C GLN A 124 -9.18 -13.70 -1.24
N GLY A 125 -7.87 -13.86 -1.40
CA GLY A 125 -6.86 -13.21 -0.58
C GLY A 125 -6.92 -11.69 -0.64
N ILE A 126 -7.10 -11.13 -1.84
CA ILE A 126 -7.29 -9.70 -2.08
C ILE A 126 -8.57 -9.22 -1.37
N LYS A 127 -9.69 -9.91 -1.63
CA LYS A 127 -10.99 -9.58 -1.03
C LYS A 127 -10.93 -9.54 0.50
N ASP A 128 -10.37 -10.57 1.11
CA ASP A 128 -10.24 -10.67 2.57
C ASP A 128 -9.38 -9.52 3.13
N SER A 129 -8.28 -9.21 2.46
CA SER A 129 -7.33 -8.18 2.89
C SER A 129 -7.94 -6.79 2.81
N VAL A 130 -8.58 -6.46 1.68
CA VAL A 130 -9.26 -5.17 1.50
C VAL A 130 -10.41 -5.03 2.50
N ALA A 131 -11.23 -6.08 2.67
CA ALA A 131 -12.32 -6.07 3.64
C ALA A 131 -11.83 -5.83 5.08
N ALA A 132 -10.68 -6.39 5.47
CA ALA A 132 -10.10 -6.17 6.78
C ALA A 132 -9.64 -4.72 6.99
N VAL A 133 -9.04 -4.09 5.97
CA VAL A 133 -8.68 -2.67 6.03
C VAL A 133 -9.93 -1.81 6.19
N VAL A 134 -10.95 -2.03 5.38
CA VAL A 134 -12.23 -1.30 5.46
C VAL A 134 -12.89 -1.50 6.83
N ALA A 135 -12.94 -2.73 7.34
CA ALA A 135 -13.51 -3.04 8.65
C ALA A 135 -12.75 -2.36 9.80
N SER A 136 -11.47 -2.01 9.60
CA SER A 136 -10.69 -1.23 10.57
C SER A 136 -11.01 0.27 10.57
N GLY A 137 -11.96 0.72 9.74
CA GLY A 137 -12.37 2.13 9.62
C GLY A 137 -11.42 2.98 8.80
N ARG A 138 -10.53 2.36 8.01
CA ARG A 138 -9.54 3.04 7.17
C ARG A 138 -9.89 2.93 5.69
N GLU A 139 -9.35 3.86 4.92
CA GLU A 139 -9.45 3.80 3.47
C GLU A 139 -8.52 2.72 2.93
N ALA A 140 -9.06 1.87 2.06
CA ALA A 140 -8.32 0.82 1.39
C ALA A 140 -8.04 1.21 -0.06
N LEU A 141 -6.77 1.17 -0.43
CA LEU A 141 -6.29 1.33 -1.79
C LEU A 141 -5.70 0.00 -2.24
N LEU A 142 -5.80 -0.30 -3.52
CA LEU A 142 -5.23 -1.51 -4.11
C LEU A 142 -4.28 -1.11 -5.23
N ASP A 143 -3.01 -1.47 -5.06
CA ASP A 143 -2.00 -1.42 -6.12
C ASP A 143 -2.07 -2.71 -6.92
N CYS A 144 -2.57 -2.60 -8.14
CA CYS A 144 -2.75 -3.72 -9.06
C CYS A 144 -1.44 -3.95 -9.85
N GLU A 145 -0.52 -4.70 -9.27
CA GLU A 145 0.81 -4.91 -9.84
C GLU A 145 0.75 -5.62 -11.20
N HIS A 146 1.41 -5.04 -12.21
CA HIS A 146 1.39 -5.51 -13.60
C HIS A 146 -0.01 -5.59 -14.23
N PHE A 147 -0.91 -4.69 -13.83
CA PHE A 147 -2.30 -4.67 -14.29
C PHE A 147 -2.42 -4.71 -15.83
N PHE A 148 -1.66 -3.88 -16.53
CA PHE A 148 -1.78 -3.79 -17.99
C PHE A 148 -1.29 -5.05 -18.71
N ASP A 149 -0.28 -5.73 -18.18
CA ASP A 149 0.20 -7.00 -18.71
C ASP A 149 -0.82 -8.11 -18.43
N GLY A 150 -1.36 -8.15 -17.21
CA GLY A 150 -2.42 -9.05 -16.83
C GLY A 150 -3.69 -8.87 -17.68
N TYR A 151 -4.15 -7.62 -17.84
CA TYR A 151 -5.32 -7.33 -18.65
C TYR A 151 -5.14 -7.73 -20.13
N LYS A 152 -3.97 -7.49 -20.72
CA LYS A 152 -3.69 -7.91 -22.11
C LYS A 152 -3.63 -9.42 -22.26
N ALA A 153 -3.09 -10.13 -21.27
CA ALA A 153 -2.97 -11.58 -21.30
C ALA A 153 -4.29 -12.28 -20.99
N ASN A 154 -5.01 -11.81 -19.97
CA ASN A 154 -6.26 -12.40 -19.49
C ASN A 154 -7.22 -11.32 -18.95
N PRO A 155 -7.97 -10.66 -19.83
CA PRO A 155 -8.87 -9.59 -19.40
C PRO A 155 -10.03 -10.04 -18.51
N ALA A 156 -10.32 -11.34 -18.49
CA ALA A 156 -11.38 -11.90 -17.64
C ALA A 156 -10.95 -12.01 -16.18
N TYR A 157 -9.66 -12.26 -15.94
CA TYR A 157 -9.07 -12.27 -14.59
C TYR A 157 -8.82 -10.87 -14.09
#